data_29da792446e288770b2bea0e546f3359
#
_entry.id   29da792446e288770b2bea0e546f3359
#
_cell.length_a   1.000
_cell.length_b   1.000
_cell.length_c   1.000
_cell.angle_alpha   90.00
_cell.angle_beta   90.00
_cell.angle_gamma   90.00
#
_symmetry.space_group_name_H-M   'P 1'
#
loop_
_entity.id
_entity.type
_entity.pdbx_description
1 polymer ?
#
loop_
_entity_poly.entity_id
_entity_poly.type
_entity_poly.pdbx_seq_one_letter_code
_entity_poly.pdbx_strand_id
1 'polypeptide(L)'
;CRTGKDEHAARMVRGILKRKDLGILALNEPETRFRALGYCLLQLHSRAYGQAQTVINALRPALRTRVALNSVSKLTSPSPTIGQHLQSMTPGSRFTLDLGEAQSRITKVKDVVWNKPPQGSLAIWAADDEKNRVTGNLASLGLHREPLLPMSRTWPAKSWAEMTMLTADPGPLVSQALAPLTRTFCPYCGQMAVPQGCLLCGTWPNASTQAPRASAPHPVKES
;
A
#
# COMPACT_ATOMS: atom_id res chain seq x y z
N CYS A 1 -6.01 5.46 1.20
CA CYS A 1 -5.10 6.52 1.70
C CYS A 1 -3.85 5.88 2.30
N ARG A 2 -2.80 6.67 2.51
CA ARG A 2 -1.62 6.28 3.26
C ARG A 2 -1.88 6.33 4.75
N THR A 3 -1.06 5.61 5.51
CA THR A 3 -1.10 5.64 6.98
C THR A 3 -0.67 7.01 7.52
N GLY A 4 -1.00 7.30 8.77
CA GLY A 4 -0.60 8.54 9.44
C GLY A 4 -1.52 9.73 9.13
N LYS A 5 -0.96 10.86 8.69
CA LYS A 5 -1.72 12.10 8.47
C LYS A 5 -2.86 11.96 7.46
N ASP A 6 -2.63 11.23 6.37
CA ASP A 6 -3.64 11.02 5.33
C ASP A 6 -4.81 10.17 5.85
N GLU A 7 -4.53 9.16 6.67
CA GLU A 7 -5.56 8.35 7.31
C GLU A 7 -6.40 9.18 8.25
N HIS A 8 -5.76 10.01 9.08
CA HIS A 8 -6.46 10.89 10.00
C HIS A 8 -7.37 11.87 9.25
N ALA A 9 -6.84 12.53 8.20
CA ALA A 9 -7.60 13.44 7.36
C ALA A 9 -8.80 12.74 6.69
N ALA A 10 -8.59 11.54 6.15
CA ALA A 10 -9.67 10.76 5.53
C ALA A 10 -10.78 10.40 6.54
N ARG A 11 -10.41 10.02 7.77
CA ARG A 11 -11.37 9.73 8.85
C ARG A 11 -12.15 10.98 9.25
N MET A 12 -11.49 12.13 9.37
CA MET A 12 -12.15 13.41 9.64
C MET A 12 -13.14 13.78 8.54
N VAL A 13 -12.73 13.76 7.28
CA VAL A 13 -13.59 14.08 6.13
C VAL A 13 -14.81 13.15 6.10
N ARG A 14 -14.61 11.84 6.30
CA ARG A 14 -15.71 10.88 6.38
C ARG A 14 -16.69 11.22 7.51
N GLY A 15 -16.18 11.62 8.68
CA GLY A 15 -16.99 12.03 9.83
C GLY A 15 -17.80 13.29 9.53
N ILE A 16 -17.18 14.31 8.95
CA ILE A 16 -17.83 15.57 8.55
C ILE A 16 -18.94 15.32 7.52
N LEU A 17 -18.66 14.52 6.50
CA LEU A 17 -19.60 14.18 5.44
C LEU A 17 -20.69 13.19 5.90
N LYS A 18 -20.57 12.62 7.08
CA LYS A 18 -21.48 11.58 7.63
C LYS A 18 -21.72 10.42 6.64
N ARG A 19 -20.73 10.14 5.76
CA ARG A 19 -20.82 9.13 4.71
C ARG A 19 -20.50 7.74 5.27
N LYS A 20 -21.49 6.85 5.27
CA LYS A 20 -21.33 5.45 5.70
C LYS A 20 -20.88 4.51 4.56
N ASP A 21 -20.96 4.98 3.32
CA ASP A 21 -20.60 4.28 2.09
C ASP A 21 -19.13 4.49 1.68
N LEU A 22 -18.38 5.31 2.42
CA LEU A 22 -16.95 5.53 2.21
C LEU A 22 -16.13 4.61 3.11
N GLY A 23 -15.55 3.56 2.53
CA GLY A 23 -14.53 2.76 3.19
C GLY A 23 -13.20 3.52 3.27
N ILE A 24 -12.49 3.39 4.40
CA ILE A 24 -11.14 3.94 4.56
C ILE A 24 -10.19 2.78 4.72
N LEU A 25 -9.26 2.67 3.80
CA LEU A 25 -8.20 1.68 3.81
C LEU A 25 -6.86 2.40 3.83
N ALA A 26 -6.15 2.28 4.94
CA ALA A 26 -4.84 2.88 5.11
C ALA A 26 -3.75 1.85 4.81
N LEU A 27 -2.85 2.17 3.89
CA LEU A 27 -1.79 1.30 3.44
C LEU A 27 -0.43 1.96 3.64
N ASN A 28 0.51 1.23 4.22
CA ASN A 28 1.90 1.64 4.33
C ASN A 28 2.71 1.02 3.18
N GLU A 29 2.48 1.52 1.98
CA GLU A 29 3.12 1.02 0.76
C GLU A 29 3.92 2.15 0.07
N PRO A 30 4.98 1.83 -0.66
CA PRO A 30 5.65 2.77 -1.56
C PRO A 30 4.70 3.33 -2.61
N GLU A 31 5.08 4.44 -3.27
CA GLU A 31 4.19 5.20 -4.16
C GLU A 31 3.57 4.35 -5.27
N THR A 32 4.42 3.72 -6.08
CA THR A 32 3.93 2.94 -7.22
C THR A 32 3.21 1.67 -6.79
N ARG A 33 3.65 1.06 -5.67
CA ARG A 33 2.98 -0.12 -5.12
C ARG A 33 1.59 0.22 -4.58
N PHE A 34 1.45 1.34 -3.89
CA PHE A 34 0.16 1.87 -3.44
C PHE A 34 -0.79 2.09 -4.63
N ARG A 35 -0.29 2.69 -5.71
CA ARG A 35 -1.09 2.93 -6.92
C ARG A 35 -1.45 1.67 -7.67
N ALA A 36 -0.51 0.73 -7.81
CA ALA A 36 -0.79 -0.57 -8.43
C ALA A 36 -1.91 -1.31 -7.70
N LEU A 37 -1.89 -1.31 -6.36
CA LEU A 37 -2.99 -1.85 -5.56
C LEU A 37 -4.31 -1.10 -5.80
N GLY A 38 -4.25 0.23 -5.93
CA GLY A 38 -5.41 1.05 -6.28
C GLY A 38 -6.02 0.64 -7.62
N TYR A 39 -5.21 0.47 -8.65
CA TYR A 39 -5.68 -0.02 -9.97
C TYR A 39 -6.32 -1.41 -9.89
N CYS A 40 -5.75 -2.31 -9.09
CA CYS A 40 -6.39 -3.60 -8.85
C CYS A 40 -7.76 -3.47 -8.15
N LEU A 41 -7.87 -2.56 -7.18
CA LEU A 41 -9.13 -2.33 -6.48
C LEU A 41 -10.23 -1.72 -7.37
N LEU A 42 -9.87 -1.00 -8.44
CA LEU A 42 -10.84 -0.51 -9.42
C LEU A 42 -11.55 -1.64 -10.18
N GLN A 43 -10.99 -2.86 -10.18
CA GLN A 43 -11.63 -4.04 -10.74
C GLN A 43 -12.69 -4.64 -9.82
N LEU A 44 -12.76 -4.19 -8.55
CA LEU A 44 -13.76 -4.69 -7.62
C LEU A 44 -15.15 -4.18 -7.97
N HIS A 45 -16.11 -5.10 -7.99
CA HIS A 45 -17.52 -4.71 -8.01
C HIS A 45 -17.85 -3.96 -6.69
N SER A 46 -18.71 -2.96 -6.76
CA SER A 46 -19.06 -2.11 -5.60
C SER A 46 -19.49 -2.89 -4.35
N ARG A 47 -20.21 -4.01 -4.54
CA ARG A 47 -20.62 -4.90 -3.45
C ARG A 47 -19.43 -5.58 -2.73
N ALA A 48 -18.28 -5.69 -3.39
CA ALA A 48 -17.08 -6.32 -2.83
C ALA A 48 -16.10 -5.33 -2.16
N TYR A 49 -16.39 -4.05 -2.12
CA TYR A 49 -15.50 -3.05 -1.51
C TYR A 49 -15.19 -3.34 -0.03
N GLY A 50 -16.11 -3.94 0.71
CA GLY A 50 -15.85 -4.38 2.09
C GLY A 50 -14.74 -5.44 2.21
N GLN A 51 -14.39 -6.11 1.12
CA GLN A 51 -13.36 -7.15 1.07
C GLN A 51 -12.01 -6.64 0.56
N ALA A 52 -11.87 -5.34 0.29
CA ALA A 52 -10.68 -4.74 -0.31
C ALA A 52 -9.39 -5.09 0.45
N GLN A 53 -9.40 -5.13 1.78
CA GLN A 53 -8.23 -5.50 2.58
C GLN A 53 -7.77 -6.94 2.29
N THR A 54 -8.70 -7.88 2.18
CA THR A 54 -8.39 -9.29 1.89
C THR A 54 -7.83 -9.43 0.48
N VAL A 55 -8.42 -8.73 -0.49
CA VAL A 55 -7.92 -8.70 -1.86
C VAL A 55 -6.50 -8.12 -1.91
N ILE A 56 -6.23 -7.01 -1.23
CA ILE A 56 -4.88 -6.43 -1.15
C ILE A 56 -3.87 -7.42 -0.57
N ASN A 57 -4.23 -8.10 0.52
CA ASN A 57 -3.33 -9.07 1.13
C ASN A 57 -3.00 -10.23 0.18
N ALA A 58 -3.97 -10.66 -0.63
CA ALA A 58 -3.76 -11.69 -1.64
C ALA A 58 -2.93 -11.21 -2.84
N LEU A 59 -3.03 -9.92 -3.21
CA LEU A 59 -2.31 -9.34 -4.33
C LEU A 59 -0.86 -8.96 -4.01
N ARG A 60 -0.57 -8.62 -2.74
CA ARG A 60 0.78 -8.21 -2.31
C ARG A 60 1.90 -9.14 -2.77
N PRO A 61 1.76 -10.48 -2.67
CA PRO A 61 2.75 -11.42 -3.14
C PRO A 61 3.04 -11.36 -4.65
N ALA A 62 2.08 -10.97 -5.45
CA ALA A 62 2.23 -10.87 -6.91
C ALA A 62 2.89 -9.56 -7.36
N LEU A 63 3.01 -8.57 -6.47
CA LEU A 63 3.66 -7.30 -6.78
C LEU A 63 5.17 -7.40 -6.64
N ARG A 64 5.89 -6.92 -7.64
CA ARG A 64 7.35 -6.75 -7.61
C ARG A 64 7.65 -5.27 -7.71
N THR A 65 8.38 -4.75 -6.73
CA THR A 65 8.75 -3.33 -6.69
C THR A 65 10.26 -3.23 -6.61
N ARG A 66 10.84 -2.49 -7.56
CA ARG A 66 12.25 -2.10 -7.52
C ARG A 66 12.35 -0.59 -7.31
N VAL A 67 13.29 -0.20 -6.49
CA VAL A 67 13.59 1.21 -6.22
C VAL A 67 15.06 1.46 -6.50
N ALA A 68 15.37 2.57 -7.13
CA ALA A 68 16.72 3.07 -7.27
C ALA A 68 16.88 4.36 -6.48
N LEU A 69 17.97 4.47 -5.73
CA LEU A 69 18.26 5.57 -4.83
C LEU A 69 19.68 6.09 -5.07
N ASN A 70 19.89 7.39 -5.00
CA ASN A 70 21.24 7.96 -5.02
C ASN A 70 21.92 7.92 -3.65
N SER A 71 21.21 7.60 -2.59
CA SER A 71 21.73 7.43 -1.23
C SER A 71 20.79 6.59 -0.39
N VAL A 72 21.35 5.80 0.51
CA VAL A 72 20.62 4.99 1.49
C VAL A 72 20.87 5.45 2.94
N SER A 73 21.63 6.52 3.15
CA SER A 73 22.06 6.97 4.48
C SER A 73 20.92 7.30 5.45
N LYS A 74 19.76 7.68 4.94
CA LYS A 74 18.56 8.02 5.72
C LYS A 74 17.47 6.94 5.64
N LEU A 75 17.78 5.80 5.04
CA LEU A 75 16.82 4.70 4.91
C LEU A 75 16.72 3.96 6.25
N THR A 76 15.50 3.76 6.71
CA THR A 76 15.20 3.08 7.99
C THR A 76 14.73 1.65 7.78
N SER A 77 14.10 1.38 6.64
CA SER A 77 13.60 0.03 6.32
C SER A 77 13.70 -0.23 4.80
N PRO A 78 14.46 -1.23 4.39
CA PRO A 78 15.41 -2.00 5.18
C PRO A 78 16.59 -1.13 5.65
N SER A 79 17.12 -1.44 6.84
CA SER A 79 18.27 -0.69 7.38
C SER A 79 19.53 -1.01 6.58
N PRO A 80 20.25 -0.01 6.06
CA PRO A 80 21.52 -0.22 5.38
C PRO A 80 22.61 -0.64 6.37
N THR A 81 23.58 -1.40 5.90
CA THR A 81 24.78 -1.74 6.66
C THR A 81 25.70 -0.51 6.83
N ILE A 82 26.60 -0.54 7.79
CA ILE A 82 27.61 0.53 7.99
C ILE A 82 28.39 0.79 6.70
N GLY A 83 28.80 -0.27 5.99
CA GLY A 83 29.48 -0.15 4.69
C GLY A 83 28.63 0.56 3.63
N GLN A 84 27.33 0.30 3.57
CA GLN A 84 26.42 0.97 2.66
C GLN A 84 26.20 2.45 3.03
N HIS A 85 26.18 2.78 4.33
CA HIS A 85 26.17 4.16 4.79
C HIS A 85 27.39 4.93 4.31
N LEU A 86 28.59 4.39 4.53
CA LEU A 86 29.85 5.01 4.08
C LEU A 86 29.88 5.17 2.55
N GLN A 87 29.46 4.14 1.83
CA GLN A 87 29.36 4.19 0.36
C GLN A 87 28.37 5.24 -0.14
N SER A 88 27.31 5.52 0.61
CA SER A 88 26.33 6.56 0.28
C SER A 88 26.90 7.98 0.33
N MET A 89 28.02 8.18 1.03
CA MET A 89 28.70 9.48 1.09
C MET A 89 29.56 9.73 -0.17
N THR A 90 29.83 8.69 -0.95
CA THR A 90 30.63 8.83 -2.18
C THR A 90 29.76 9.44 -3.28
N PRO A 91 30.18 10.57 -3.90
CA PRO A 91 29.46 11.18 -5.00
C PRO A 91 29.21 10.19 -6.16
N GLY A 92 28.03 10.21 -6.73
CA GLY A 92 27.65 9.33 -7.84
C GLY A 92 27.27 7.90 -7.43
N SER A 93 27.24 7.57 -6.15
CA SER A 93 26.74 6.27 -5.69
C SER A 93 25.29 6.05 -6.06
N ARG A 94 24.99 4.80 -6.44
CA ARG A 94 23.64 4.36 -6.77
C ARG A 94 23.36 3.03 -6.09
N PHE A 95 22.14 2.88 -5.63
CA PHE A 95 21.68 1.69 -4.93
C PHE A 95 20.35 1.25 -5.51
N THR A 96 20.15 -0.04 -5.62
CA THR A 96 18.85 -0.63 -5.91
C THR A 96 18.32 -1.37 -4.70
N LEU A 97 17.01 -1.32 -4.52
CA LEU A 97 16.28 -1.99 -3.47
C LEU A 97 15.15 -2.76 -4.12
N ASP A 98 15.17 -4.07 -3.98
CA ASP A 98 14.10 -4.95 -4.44
C ASP A 98 13.20 -5.27 -3.23
N LEU A 99 11.95 -4.83 -3.31
CA LEU A 99 10.91 -5.14 -2.34
C LEU A 99 10.20 -6.41 -2.76
N GLY A 100 10.59 -7.52 -2.17
CA GLY A 100 10.02 -8.84 -2.38
C GLY A 100 9.44 -9.41 -1.08
N GLU A 101 8.81 -10.58 -1.19
CA GLU A 101 8.12 -11.21 -0.06
C GLU A 101 9.02 -11.62 1.10
N ALA A 102 10.22 -12.12 0.80
CA ALA A 102 11.07 -12.75 1.82
C ALA A 102 12.08 -11.78 2.44
N GLN A 103 12.73 -10.96 1.65
CA GLN A 103 13.72 -9.98 2.15
C GLN A 103 13.93 -8.83 1.16
N SER A 104 13.80 -7.61 1.65
CA SER A 104 14.23 -6.42 0.92
C SER A 104 15.76 -6.33 0.96
N ARG A 105 16.40 -6.31 -0.21
CA ARG A 105 17.86 -6.26 -0.31
C ARG A 105 18.33 -4.95 -0.92
N ILE A 106 19.26 -4.29 -0.24
CA ILE A 106 19.98 -3.12 -0.77
C ILE A 106 21.23 -3.60 -1.50
N THR A 107 21.37 -3.20 -2.77
CA THR A 107 22.53 -3.53 -3.59
C THR A 107 23.14 -2.25 -4.16
N LYS A 108 24.45 -2.03 -4.00
CA LYS A 108 25.16 -0.96 -4.71
C LYS A 108 25.34 -1.36 -6.16
N VAL A 109 25.05 -0.45 -7.08
CA VAL A 109 25.18 -0.67 -8.52
C VAL A 109 26.01 0.44 -9.17
N LYS A 110 26.68 0.11 -10.28
CA LYS A 110 27.37 1.09 -11.11
C LYS A 110 26.35 1.88 -11.93
N ASP A 111 25.46 1.16 -12.59
CA ASP A 111 24.41 1.72 -13.42
C ASP A 111 23.05 1.12 -13.04
N VAL A 112 22.02 1.95 -13.08
CA VAL A 112 20.66 1.49 -12.82
C VAL A 112 20.08 1.01 -14.14
N VAL A 113 19.75 -0.29 -14.20
CA VAL A 113 19.12 -0.91 -15.36
C VAL A 113 17.74 -1.44 -14.92
N TRP A 114 16.73 -1.06 -15.69
CA TRP A 114 15.35 -1.50 -15.49
C TRP A 114 14.97 -2.52 -16.54
N ASN A 115 14.42 -3.63 -16.10
CA ASN A 115 13.96 -4.68 -17.00
C ASN A 115 12.55 -4.34 -17.51
N LYS A 116 12.32 -4.58 -18.79
CA LYS A 116 10.98 -4.45 -19.36
C LYS A 116 10.05 -5.49 -18.74
N PRO A 117 8.87 -5.08 -18.24
CA PRO A 117 7.87 -6.00 -17.73
C PRO A 117 7.39 -6.96 -18.82
N PRO A 118 6.90 -8.15 -18.45
CA PRO A 118 6.22 -9.04 -19.39
C PRO A 118 5.05 -8.34 -20.08
N GLN A 119 4.78 -8.70 -21.31
CA GLN A 119 3.65 -8.16 -22.06
C GLN A 119 2.33 -8.48 -21.32
N GLY A 120 1.44 -7.50 -21.25
CA GLY A 120 0.14 -7.64 -20.56
C GLY A 120 0.20 -7.48 -19.03
N SER A 121 1.39 -7.29 -18.44
CA SER A 121 1.49 -6.97 -17.03
C SER A 121 1.18 -5.51 -16.74
N LEU A 122 0.53 -5.21 -15.63
CA LEU A 122 0.43 -3.85 -15.11
C LEU A 122 1.82 -3.44 -14.60
N ALA A 123 2.37 -2.37 -15.18
CA ALA A 123 3.62 -1.79 -14.71
C ALA A 123 3.53 -0.26 -14.71
N ILE A 124 3.90 0.32 -13.59
CA ILE A 124 3.86 1.76 -13.37
C ILE A 124 5.15 2.21 -12.68
N TRP A 125 5.55 3.44 -12.94
CA TRP A 125 6.72 4.00 -12.32
C TRP A 125 6.54 5.46 -11.91
N ALA A 126 7.34 5.89 -10.94
CA ALA A 126 7.44 7.26 -10.48
C ALA A 126 8.90 7.59 -10.17
N ALA A 127 9.29 8.84 -10.30
CA ALA A 127 10.63 9.28 -9.96
C ALA A 127 10.65 10.75 -9.55
N ASP A 128 11.50 11.03 -8.54
CA ASP A 128 11.97 12.37 -8.19
C ASP A 128 13.48 12.40 -8.50
N ASP A 129 13.82 12.65 -9.75
CA ASP A 129 15.20 12.54 -10.25
C ASP A 129 15.45 13.52 -11.39
N GLU A 130 15.47 14.82 -11.09
CA GLU A 130 15.67 15.90 -12.07
C GLU A 130 16.95 15.76 -12.90
N LYS A 131 17.96 15.09 -12.36
CA LYS A 131 19.28 14.95 -12.99
C LYS A 131 19.53 13.57 -13.62
N ASN A 132 18.50 12.76 -13.80
CA ASN A 132 18.58 11.40 -14.34
C ASN A 132 19.66 10.51 -13.69
N ARG A 133 19.89 10.66 -12.40
CA ARG A 133 20.94 9.94 -11.68
C ARG A 133 20.61 8.46 -11.45
N VAL A 134 19.32 8.17 -11.27
CA VAL A 134 18.82 6.84 -10.92
C VAL A 134 17.68 6.35 -11.81
N THR A 135 17.14 7.21 -12.69
CA THR A 135 16.07 6.84 -13.63
C THR A 135 16.59 5.86 -14.70
N GLY A 136 17.86 6.00 -15.13
CA GLY A 136 18.46 5.09 -16.11
C GLY A 136 17.62 4.99 -17.40
N ASN A 137 17.37 3.76 -17.84
CA ASN A 137 16.55 3.48 -19.04
C ASN A 137 15.04 3.43 -18.78
N LEU A 138 14.55 3.79 -17.58
CA LEU A 138 13.14 3.61 -17.19
C LEU A 138 12.16 4.35 -18.11
N ALA A 139 12.49 5.60 -18.48
CA ALA A 139 11.67 6.40 -19.36
C ALA A 139 11.53 5.82 -20.78
N SER A 140 12.56 5.08 -21.27
CA SER A 140 12.56 4.46 -22.60
C SER A 140 11.78 3.14 -22.66
N LEU A 141 11.31 2.61 -21.52
CA LEU A 141 10.53 1.36 -21.50
C LEU A 141 9.09 1.53 -22.00
N GLY A 142 8.62 2.77 -22.22
CA GLY A 142 7.25 3.04 -22.66
C GLY A 142 6.18 2.73 -21.63
N LEU A 143 6.54 2.73 -20.33
CA LEU A 143 5.63 2.44 -19.24
C LEU A 143 4.92 3.70 -18.75
N HIS A 144 3.75 3.51 -18.16
CA HIS A 144 3.00 4.61 -17.55
C HIS A 144 3.77 5.24 -16.39
N ARG A 145 4.02 6.54 -16.50
CA ARG A 145 4.61 7.34 -15.43
C ARG A 145 3.52 7.95 -14.55
N GLU A 146 3.58 7.64 -13.28
CA GLU A 146 2.68 8.25 -12.29
C GLU A 146 3.17 9.66 -11.92
N PRO A 147 2.27 10.64 -11.86
CA PRO A 147 2.61 11.95 -11.35
C PRO A 147 2.89 11.87 -9.84
N LEU A 148 3.92 12.58 -9.39
CA LEU A 148 4.19 12.71 -7.97
C LEU A 148 3.15 13.62 -7.32
N LEU A 149 2.56 13.18 -6.23
CA LEU A 149 1.74 14.05 -5.42
C LEU A 149 2.63 15.01 -4.60
N PRO A 150 2.24 16.26 -4.38
CA PRO A 150 3.06 17.27 -3.71
C PRO A 150 3.59 16.89 -2.33
N MET A 151 2.94 15.93 -1.66
CA MET A 151 3.29 15.46 -0.31
C MET A 151 3.99 14.09 -0.29
N SER A 152 4.24 13.48 -1.44
CA SER A 152 4.72 12.09 -1.53
C SER A 152 6.25 11.97 -1.54
N ARG A 153 6.92 12.34 -0.46
CA ARG A 153 8.30 11.91 -0.25
C ARG A 153 8.32 10.50 0.35
N THR A 154 8.17 9.50 -0.49
CA THR A 154 8.22 8.10 -0.06
C THR A 154 9.62 7.68 0.35
N TRP A 155 10.63 8.20 -0.34
CA TRP A 155 12.02 7.81 -0.14
C TRP A 155 12.85 8.97 0.43
N PRO A 156 13.70 8.73 1.46
CA PRO A 156 14.49 9.78 2.09
C PRO A 156 15.77 10.14 1.30
N ALA A 157 15.80 9.88 0.00
CA ALA A 157 16.87 10.18 -0.93
C ALA A 157 16.56 11.44 -1.74
N LYS A 158 17.61 12.16 -2.19
CA LYS A 158 17.44 13.36 -3.05
C LYS A 158 16.99 13.02 -4.46
N SER A 159 17.45 11.87 -4.96
CA SER A 159 17.01 11.34 -6.24
C SER A 159 16.61 9.89 -6.05
N TRP A 160 15.42 9.56 -6.52
CA TRP A 160 14.88 8.21 -6.49
C TRP A 160 14.02 7.93 -7.70
N ALA A 161 13.95 6.66 -8.06
CA ALA A 161 13.01 6.13 -9.03
C ALA A 161 12.45 4.82 -8.50
N GLU A 162 11.20 4.57 -8.74
CA GLU A 162 10.48 3.39 -8.26
C GLU A 162 9.63 2.84 -9.40
N MET A 163 9.66 1.53 -9.59
CA MET A 163 8.80 0.82 -10.52
C MET A 163 8.16 -0.35 -9.80
N THR A 164 6.84 -0.46 -9.91
CA THR A 164 6.08 -1.63 -9.49
C THR A 164 5.46 -2.30 -10.69
N MET A 165 5.58 -3.61 -10.73
CA MET A 165 4.93 -4.46 -11.72
C MET A 165 4.06 -5.53 -11.04
N LEU A 166 2.95 -5.84 -11.67
CA LEU A 166 2.11 -6.99 -11.39
C LEU A 166 2.26 -7.94 -12.59
N THR A 167 2.75 -9.15 -12.34
CA THR A 167 3.15 -10.09 -13.39
C THR A 167 1.99 -10.76 -14.13
N ALA A 168 0.76 -10.39 -13.80
CA ALA A 168 -0.45 -10.92 -14.41
C ALA A 168 -1.52 -9.83 -14.53
N ASP A 169 -2.57 -10.10 -15.30
CA ASP A 169 -3.74 -9.22 -15.40
C ASP A 169 -4.40 -9.04 -14.01
N PRO A 170 -4.68 -7.81 -13.58
CA PRO A 170 -5.37 -7.54 -12.31
C PRO A 170 -6.73 -8.22 -12.18
N GLY A 171 -7.52 -8.28 -13.24
CA GLY A 171 -8.88 -8.81 -13.19
C GLY A 171 -8.98 -10.27 -12.72
N PRO A 172 -8.29 -11.22 -13.39
CA PRO A 172 -8.23 -12.61 -12.92
C PRO A 172 -7.66 -12.75 -11.51
N LEU A 173 -6.64 -11.99 -11.15
CA LEU A 173 -6.05 -12.05 -9.80
C LEU A 173 -7.04 -11.59 -8.72
N VAL A 174 -7.78 -10.51 -8.96
CA VAL A 174 -8.82 -10.04 -8.05
C VAL A 174 -9.94 -11.07 -7.93
N SER A 175 -10.38 -11.65 -9.04
CA SER A 175 -11.42 -12.67 -9.06
C SER A 175 -10.99 -13.91 -8.28
N GLN A 176 -9.74 -14.35 -8.44
CA GLN A 176 -9.17 -15.47 -7.71
C GLN A 176 -9.05 -15.18 -6.21
N ALA A 177 -8.69 -13.95 -5.85
CA ALA A 177 -8.60 -13.52 -4.45
C ALA A 177 -9.98 -13.48 -3.76
N LEU A 178 -11.04 -13.21 -4.53
CA LEU A 178 -12.42 -13.17 -4.03
C LEU A 178 -13.08 -14.57 -3.96
N ALA A 179 -12.63 -15.52 -4.77
CA ALA A 179 -13.28 -16.82 -4.90
C ALA A 179 -13.42 -17.61 -3.57
N PRO A 180 -12.38 -17.65 -2.67
CA PRO A 180 -12.48 -18.38 -1.42
C PRO A 180 -13.22 -17.62 -0.32
N LEU A 181 -13.62 -16.35 -0.56
CA LEU A 181 -14.18 -15.53 0.51
C LEU A 181 -15.64 -15.90 0.78
N THR A 182 -15.95 -16.18 2.03
CA THR A 182 -17.33 -16.34 2.49
C THR A 182 -18.08 -15.03 2.31
N ARG A 183 -19.20 -15.07 1.59
CA ARG A 183 -20.07 -13.92 1.39
C ARG A 183 -20.88 -13.66 2.66
N THR A 184 -20.35 -12.85 3.54
CA THR A 184 -21.04 -12.35 4.72
C THR A 184 -21.48 -10.92 4.50
N PHE A 185 -22.64 -10.55 5.02
CA PHE A 185 -23.10 -9.18 5.00
C PHE A 185 -22.95 -8.56 6.37
N CYS A 186 -22.49 -7.31 6.40
CA CYS A 186 -22.42 -6.56 7.64
C CYS A 186 -23.85 -6.34 8.18
N PRO A 187 -24.14 -6.74 9.43
CA PRO A 187 -25.48 -6.57 9.99
C PRO A 187 -25.89 -5.11 10.21
N TYR A 188 -24.90 -4.19 10.20
CA TYR A 188 -25.16 -2.77 10.44
C TYR A 188 -25.37 -1.93 9.18
N CYS A 189 -24.62 -2.22 8.10
CA CYS A 189 -24.71 -1.42 6.86
C CYS A 189 -25.16 -2.24 5.64
N GLY A 190 -25.38 -3.55 5.78
CA GLY A 190 -25.84 -4.43 4.71
C GLY A 190 -24.82 -4.67 3.58
N GLN A 191 -23.63 -4.11 3.69
CA GLN A 191 -22.57 -4.28 2.68
C GLN A 191 -21.81 -5.57 2.91
N MET A 192 -21.26 -6.13 1.82
CA MET A 192 -20.43 -7.32 1.92
C MET A 192 -19.19 -7.02 2.76
N ALA A 193 -18.96 -7.84 3.77
CA ALA A 193 -17.88 -7.68 4.73
C ALA A 193 -17.08 -8.99 4.84
N VAL A 194 -15.94 -8.91 5.47
CA VAL A 194 -15.14 -10.08 5.87
C VAL A 194 -15.40 -10.38 7.35
N PRO A 195 -15.17 -11.62 7.81
CA PRO A 195 -15.36 -11.98 9.22
C PRO A 195 -14.57 -11.10 10.19
N GLN A 196 -13.47 -10.49 9.73
CA GLN A 196 -12.60 -9.64 10.52
C GLN A 196 -13.13 -8.22 10.72
N GLY A 197 -14.16 -7.81 9.99
CA GLY A 197 -14.76 -6.49 10.14
C GLY A 197 -15.31 -5.89 8.84
N CYS A 198 -15.98 -4.77 8.99
CA CYS A 198 -16.54 -4.03 7.87
C CYS A 198 -15.74 -2.76 7.61
N LEU A 199 -15.09 -2.67 6.45
CA LEU A 199 -14.32 -1.49 6.04
C LEU A 199 -15.20 -0.24 5.86
N LEU A 200 -16.48 -0.41 5.55
CA LEU A 200 -17.37 0.70 5.25
C LEU A 200 -17.91 1.36 6.50
N CYS A 201 -18.42 0.59 7.45
CA CYS A 201 -18.95 1.18 8.70
C CYS A 201 -17.98 1.11 9.89
N GLY A 202 -16.86 0.40 9.75
CA GLY A 202 -15.87 0.24 10.82
C GLY A 202 -16.30 -0.70 11.95
N THR A 203 -17.38 -1.45 11.77
CA THR A 203 -17.86 -2.39 12.79
C THR A 203 -17.09 -3.71 12.72
N TRP A 204 -16.63 -4.18 13.87
CA TRP A 204 -15.93 -5.45 14.02
C TRP A 204 -16.86 -6.50 14.60
N PRO A 205 -16.98 -7.70 14.03
CA PRO A 205 -17.93 -8.71 14.51
C PRO A 205 -17.67 -9.13 15.95
N ASN A 206 -16.45 -9.01 16.43
CA ASN A 206 -16.09 -9.38 17.81
C ASN A 206 -16.41 -8.29 18.85
N ALA A 207 -16.79 -7.07 18.45
CA ALA A 207 -17.24 -6.05 19.39
C ALA A 207 -18.66 -6.31 19.90
N SER A 208 -19.41 -7.18 19.23
CA SER A 208 -20.83 -7.45 19.55
C SER A 208 -21.07 -8.67 20.45
N THR A 209 -20.05 -9.44 20.80
CA THR A 209 -20.17 -10.54 21.78
C THR A 209 -19.93 -10.14 23.23
N GLN A 210 -19.53 -8.90 23.48
CA GLN A 210 -19.69 -8.32 24.80
C GLN A 210 -21.06 -7.63 24.84
N ALA A 211 -22.11 -8.43 25.13
CA ALA A 211 -23.35 -7.86 25.62
C ALA A 211 -22.98 -6.84 26.72
N PRO A 212 -23.63 -5.64 26.73
CA PRO A 212 -23.41 -4.72 27.82
C PRO A 212 -23.67 -5.50 29.13
N ARG A 213 -22.59 -5.62 29.93
CA ARG A 213 -22.77 -6.12 31.29
C ARG A 213 -23.86 -5.26 31.92
N ALA A 214 -25.02 -5.85 32.12
CA ALA A 214 -26.08 -5.22 32.89
C ALA A 214 -25.41 -4.68 34.16
N SER A 215 -25.42 -3.35 34.28
CA SER A 215 -24.97 -2.68 35.49
C SER A 215 -25.73 -3.30 36.64
N ALA A 216 -25.01 -3.96 37.53
CA ALA A 216 -25.61 -4.49 38.75
C ALA A 216 -26.32 -3.33 39.49
N PRO A 217 -27.56 -3.53 39.96
CA PRO A 217 -28.27 -2.49 40.70
C PRO A 217 -27.46 -2.11 41.92
N HIS A 218 -27.17 -0.83 42.08
CA HIS A 218 -26.55 -0.30 43.30
C HIS A 218 -27.42 -0.69 44.52
N PRO A 219 -26.84 -1.24 45.58
CA PRO A 219 -27.60 -1.46 46.82
C PRO A 219 -28.04 -0.11 47.39
N VAL A 220 -29.34 0.06 47.49
CA VAL A 220 -29.95 1.18 48.21
C VAL A 220 -29.55 1.01 49.69
N LYS A 221 -28.79 1.98 50.19
CA LYS A 221 -28.56 2.07 51.63
C LYS A 221 -29.84 2.60 52.26
N GLU A 222 -30.54 1.76 52.98
CA GLU A 222 -31.58 2.18 53.93
C GLU A 222 -30.91 2.88 55.11
N SER A 223 -31.45 4.08 55.44
CA SER A 223 -31.10 4.90 56.60
C SER A 223 -32.05 4.58 57.75
#